data_e383280325d6d529b37987e801d15f00
#
_entry.id   e383280325d6d529b37987e801d15f00
#
_cell.length_a   1.000
_cell.length_b   1.000
_cell.length_c   1.000
_cell.angle_alpha   90.00
_cell.angle_beta   90.00
_cell.angle_gamma   90.00
#
_symmetry.space_group_name_H-M   'P 1'
#
loop_
_entity.id
_entity.type
_entity.pdbx_description
1 polymer ?
#
loop_
_entity_poly.entity_id
_entity_poly.type
_entity_poly.pdbx_seq_one_letter_code
_entity_poly.pdbx_strand_id
1 'polypeptide(L)'
;MIIIFSISIVLLVFLSIKKVFINYTKDNNDKYYTYIVDKERPLNLEGKASPKVVKTYKNNSQIGVYINTQVDDGQLVKQGEVLINYDVNNNKRQQLVNKVDEAQSTVNEDYRNINQNPNITNLQKKLIQDQSILKVAQQQLNQHNKQLNDSVYAAFDGKVDIKNKESISDGQTILQLVSNELQIITTVSEFDLEKLKEGDKVDVKIKSNGKTGKGIIKKISELPKSYANQLSESITEGGVSSGESVDKENSAMQSPNLIQSALSDGNDSELSKYTVIISDLDIPVRAGYSMDIKVPLDSVKLPKSVLTKGNDVFVVNKDNKVEKRDIKIDKVNGEIFVKEGLKIGEKVLKNPKNTLNDGDKVEVSS
;
A
#
# COMPACT_ATOMS: atom_id res chain seq x y z
N MET A 1 53.02 -33.55 75.31
CA MET A 1 53.57 -32.81 74.13
C MET A 1 52.90 -33.17 72.79
N ILE A 2 52.47 -34.43 72.55
CA ILE A 2 51.81 -34.91 71.28
C ILE A 2 50.45 -34.29 71.09
N ILE A 3 49.62 -34.05 72.11
CA ILE A 3 48.26 -33.51 72.00
C ILE A 3 48.28 -32.03 71.56
N ILE A 4 49.25 -31.22 72.01
CA ILE A 4 49.38 -29.84 71.67
C ILE A 4 49.82 -29.67 70.19
N PHE A 5 50.61 -30.61 69.66
CA PHE A 5 51.05 -30.63 68.28
C PHE A 5 49.89 -31.02 67.32
N SER A 6 49.02 -31.91 67.70
CA SER A 6 47.85 -32.29 66.91
C SER A 6 46.81 -31.16 66.83
N ILE A 7 46.59 -30.38 67.89
CA ILE A 7 45.69 -29.25 67.92
C ILE A 7 46.21 -28.11 67.04
N SER A 8 47.54 -27.93 67.03
CA SER A 8 48.18 -26.89 66.16
C SER A 8 48.05 -27.22 64.67
N ILE A 9 48.16 -28.50 64.33
CA ILE A 9 48.00 -28.93 62.93
C ILE A 9 46.55 -28.77 62.45
N VAL A 10 45.57 -29.14 63.29
CA VAL A 10 44.14 -28.94 62.98
C VAL A 10 43.80 -27.46 62.85
N LEU A 11 44.37 -26.59 63.69
CA LEU A 11 44.16 -25.15 63.58
C LEU A 11 44.76 -24.55 62.30
N LEU A 12 45.96 -25.02 61.87
CA LEU A 12 46.60 -24.63 60.60
C LEU A 12 45.85 -25.10 59.41
N VAL A 13 45.27 -26.31 59.42
CA VAL A 13 44.43 -26.82 58.34
C VAL A 13 43.11 -26.04 58.28
N PHE A 14 42.51 -25.67 59.43
CA PHE A 14 41.30 -24.88 59.47
C PHE A 14 41.55 -23.43 59.00
N LEU A 15 42.71 -22.83 59.30
CA LEU A 15 43.11 -21.52 58.84
C LEU A 15 43.42 -21.55 57.31
N SER A 16 44.00 -22.63 56.80
CA SER A 16 44.26 -22.78 55.35
C SER A 16 42.94 -22.99 54.56
N ILE A 17 41.98 -23.76 55.10
CA ILE A 17 40.68 -23.93 54.53
C ILE A 17 39.89 -22.61 54.52
N LYS A 18 39.93 -21.84 55.61
CA LYS A 18 39.36 -20.51 55.67
C LYS A 18 40.01 -19.54 54.65
N LYS A 19 41.32 -19.60 54.48
CA LYS A 19 42.03 -18.79 53.50
C LYS A 19 41.71 -19.15 52.05
N VAL A 20 41.49 -20.45 51.78
CA VAL A 20 41.03 -20.94 50.50
C VAL A 20 39.58 -20.53 50.24
N PHE A 21 38.69 -20.65 51.25
CA PHE A 21 37.29 -20.20 51.14
C PHE A 21 37.17 -18.68 50.99
N ILE A 22 38.03 -17.87 51.67
CA ILE A 22 38.02 -16.40 51.53
C ILE A 22 38.57 -15.95 50.17
N ASN A 23 39.51 -16.72 49.60
CA ASN A 23 39.99 -16.43 48.22
C ASN A 23 39.04 -16.88 47.14
N TYR A 24 38.04 -17.71 47.46
CA TYR A 24 36.99 -18.09 46.48
C TYR A 24 35.87 -17.05 46.37
N THR A 25 35.71 -16.18 47.38
CA THR A 25 34.90 -14.99 47.26
C THR A 25 35.75 -13.82 46.83
N LYS A 26 36.43 -13.97 45.70
CA LYS A 26 36.96 -12.82 44.96
C LYS A 26 35.77 -12.02 44.52
N ASP A 27 35.45 -11.01 45.30
CA ASP A 27 34.50 -9.97 44.93
C ASP A 27 34.95 -9.46 43.56
N ASN A 28 34.39 -10.01 42.49
CA ASN A 28 34.47 -9.40 41.19
C ASN A 28 33.56 -8.15 41.25
N ASN A 29 34.05 -7.13 41.92
CA ASN A 29 33.42 -5.80 41.91
C ASN A 29 33.59 -5.15 40.54
N ASP A 30 33.39 -5.94 39.50
CA ASP A 30 33.32 -5.42 38.18
C ASP A 30 32.00 -4.67 38.02
N LYS A 31 32.12 -3.39 37.81
CA LYS A 31 31.00 -2.49 37.60
C LYS A 31 30.48 -2.67 36.19
N TYR A 32 29.25 -3.17 36.08
CA TYR A 32 28.59 -3.39 34.79
C TYR A 32 27.56 -2.31 34.51
N TYR A 33 27.45 -1.92 33.24
CA TYR A 33 26.34 -1.12 32.78
C TYR A 33 25.18 -2.04 32.41
N THR A 34 23.97 -1.56 32.60
CA THR A 34 22.77 -2.28 32.22
C THR A 34 22.10 -1.67 30.98
N TYR A 35 21.33 -2.49 30.31
CA TYR A 35 20.38 -2.11 29.27
C TYR A 35 18.99 -2.53 29.71
N ILE A 36 18.03 -1.61 29.71
CA ILE A 36 16.64 -1.91 30.02
C ILE A 36 15.98 -2.39 28.72
N VAL A 37 15.42 -3.59 28.76
CA VAL A 37 14.69 -4.16 27.63
C VAL A 37 13.44 -3.33 27.39
N ASP A 38 13.33 -2.73 26.23
CA ASP A 38 12.18 -1.91 25.86
C ASP A 38 11.74 -2.22 24.41
N LYS A 39 10.53 -1.83 24.07
CA LYS A 39 10.05 -1.89 22.69
C LYS A 39 10.93 -1.02 21.78
N GLU A 40 11.00 -1.42 20.53
CA GLU A 40 11.62 -0.60 19.50
C GLU A 40 10.91 0.77 19.42
N ARG A 41 11.67 1.80 19.10
CA ARG A 41 11.09 3.14 18.93
C ARG A 41 10.10 3.12 17.78
N PRO A 42 8.95 3.81 17.93
CA PRO A 42 7.99 3.92 16.84
C PRO A 42 8.64 4.40 15.55
N LEU A 43 8.24 3.82 14.42
CA LEU A 43 8.62 4.32 13.11
C LEU A 43 7.89 5.64 12.85
N ASN A 44 8.65 6.68 12.53
CA ASN A 44 8.10 7.99 12.21
C ASN A 44 8.07 8.17 10.69
N LEU A 45 6.88 8.44 10.16
CA LEU A 45 6.64 8.70 8.75
C LEU A 45 5.99 10.08 8.59
N GLU A 46 6.17 10.66 7.41
CA GLU A 46 5.48 11.88 7.01
C GLU A 46 4.57 11.61 5.82
N GLY A 47 3.38 12.19 5.82
CA GLY A 47 2.41 11.99 4.77
C GLY A 47 1.54 13.21 4.50
N LYS A 48 0.66 13.06 3.53
CA LYS A 48 -0.36 14.06 3.20
C LYS A 48 -1.75 13.43 3.21
N ALA A 49 -2.71 14.17 3.77
CA ALA A 49 -4.11 13.80 3.65
C ALA A 49 -4.58 14.00 2.20
N SER A 50 -5.27 13.02 1.66
CA SER A 50 -5.77 12.99 0.29
C SER A 50 -7.18 12.41 0.25
N PRO A 51 -8.06 12.81 -0.67
CA PRO A 51 -9.30 12.11 -0.89
C PRO A 51 -9.05 10.66 -1.28
N LYS A 52 -9.92 9.75 -0.83
CA LYS A 52 -9.83 8.33 -1.17
C LYS A 52 -10.00 8.08 -2.66
N VAL A 53 -10.95 8.81 -3.29
CA VAL A 53 -11.24 8.75 -4.71
C VAL A 53 -11.50 10.15 -5.24
N VAL A 54 -10.97 10.43 -6.44
CA VAL A 54 -11.34 11.59 -7.26
C VAL A 54 -11.70 11.09 -8.64
N LYS A 55 -12.90 11.43 -9.13
CA LYS A 55 -13.33 11.10 -10.50
C LYS A 55 -13.53 12.38 -11.30
N THR A 56 -12.81 12.46 -12.42
CA THR A 56 -12.93 13.58 -13.36
C THR A 56 -13.98 13.25 -14.42
N TYR A 57 -14.92 14.16 -14.62
CA TYR A 57 -15.93 14.09 -15.65
C TYR A 57 -15.59 15.10 -16.73
N LYS A 58 -15.38 14.57 -17.95
CA LYS A 58 -15.01 15.33 -19.14
C LYS A 58 -16.20 15.41 -20.09
N ASN A 59 -16.26 16.48 -20.85
CA ASN A 59 -17.22 16.59 -21.96
C ASN A 59 -16.98 15.47 -22.98
N ASN A 60 -18.04 14.86 -23.43
CA ASN A 60 -18.00 13.80 -24.45
C ASN A 60 -19.06 14.07 -25.53
N SER A 61 -18.63 14.62 -26.64
CA SER A 61 -19.48 14.95 -27.79
C SER A 61 -20.15 13.73 -28.44
N GLN A 62 -19.67 12.52 -28.16
CA GLN A 62 -20.30 11.28 -28.62
C GLN A 62 -21.62 10.99 -27.88
N ILE A 63 -21.75 11.45 -26.65
CA ILE A 63 -23.00 11.37 -25.88
C ILE A 63 -24.03 12.35 -26.47
N GLY A 64 -23.62 13.59 -26.68
CA GLY A 64 -24.49 14.63 -27.17
C GLY A 64 -23.86 16.02 -27.00
N VAL A 65 -24.68 17.04 -27.11
CA VAL A 65 -24.28 18.43 -26.83
C VAL A 65 -24.45 18.68 -25.32
N TYR A 66 -23.39 19.14 -24.67
CA TYR A 66 -23.45 19.53 -23.26
C TYR A 66 -24.50 20.65 -23.08
N ILE A 67 -25.45 20.48 -22.16
CA ILE A 67 -26.44 21.48 -21.78
C ILE A 67 -25.97 22.26 -20.55
N ASN A 68 -25.88 21.58 -19.42
CA ASN A 68 -25.51 22.17 -18.13
C ASN A 68 -25.11 21.13 -17.08
N THR A 69 -24.51 21.62 -16.00
CA THR A 69 -24.41 20.85 -14.75
C THR A 69 -25.69 21.03 -13.94
N GLN A 70 -26.16 19.94 -13.33
CA GLN A 70 -27.36 19.94 -12.45
C GLN A 70 -26.99 20.17 -10.99
N VAL A 71 -25.73 20.43 -10.70
CA VAL A 71 -25.19 20.55 -9.34
C VAL A 71 -24.38 21.84 -9.24
N ASP A 72 -24.30 22.38 -8.04
CA ASP A 72 -23.51 23.55 -7.72
C ASP A 72 -22.08 23.20 -7.31
N ASP A 73 -21.17 24.16 -7.49
CA ASP A 73 -19.81 24.01 -6.99
C ASP A 73 -19.77 23.89 -5.48
N GLY A 74 -19.08 22.87 -4.98
CA GLY A 74 -19.03 22.55 -3.56
C GLY A 74 -20.23 21.79 -3.02
N GLN A 75 -21.24 21.46 -3.83
CA GLN A 75 -22.40 20.67 -3.42
C GLN A 75 -21.97 19.25 -3.03
N LEU A 76 -22.61 18.71 -1.97
CA LEU A 76 -22.52 17.30 -1.62
C LEU A 76 -23.57 16.52 -2.40
N VAL A 77 -23.14 15.46 -3.08
CA VAL A 77 -24.01 14.59 -3.87
C VAL A 77 -23.89 13.15 -3.42
N LYS A 78 -24.93 12.37 -3.65
CA LYS A 78 -24.94 10.92 -3.41
C LYS A 78 -24.69 10.15 -4.70
N GLN A 79 -24.22 8.93 -4.56
CA GLN A 79 -24.09 8.00 -5.69
C GLN A 79 -25.41 7.89 -6.45
N GLY A 80 -25.33 8.02 -7.78
CA GLY A 80 -26.50 7.97 -8.67
C GLY A 80 -27.24 9.30 -8.84
N GLU A 81 -26.83 10.38 -8.19
CA GLU A 81 -27.37 11.72 -8.41
C GLU A 81 -26.89 12.28 -9.75
N VAL A 82 -27.77 13.01 -10.47
CA VAL A 82 -27.45 13.59 -11.78
C VAL A 82 -26.44 14.73 -11.62
N LEU A 83 -25.35 14.68 -12.37
CA LEU A 83 -24.30 15.69 -12.36
C LEU A 83 -24.35 16.60 -13.60
N ILE A 84 -24.55 15.99 -14.77
CA ILE A 84 -24.43 16.67 -16.07
C ILE A 84 -25.57 16.20 -16.97
N ASN A 85 -26.19 17.12 -17.70
CA ASN A 85 -27.16 16.84 -18.74
C ASN A 85 -26.59 17.12 -20.12
N TYR A 86 -26.94 16.24 -21.06
CA TYR A 86 -26.63 16.33 -22.47
C TYR A 86 -27.91 16.35 -23.31
N ASP A 87 -27.93 17.19 -24.36
CA ASP A 87 -28.86 17.01 -25.45
C ASP A 87 -28.34 15.90 -26.37
N VAL A 88 -28.98 14.75 -26.26
CA VAL A 88 -28.60 13.55 -27.01
C VAL A 88 -28.91 13.79 -28.50
N ASN A 89 -27.86 13.77 -29.31
CA ASN A 89 -28.00 13.96 -30.74
C ASN A 89 -28.81 12.79 -31.36
N ASN A 90 -30.11 12.96 -31.46
CA ASN A 90 -31.04 11.98 -32.04
C ASN A 90 -30.76 11.70 -33.52
N ASN A 91 -29.99 12.52 -34.22
CA ASN A 91 -29.68 12.33 -35.66
C ASN A 91 -28.96 11.00 -35.90
N LYS A 92 -27.97 10.66 -35.09
CA LYS A 92 -27.25 9.39 -35.22
C LYS A 92 -28.16 8.19 -34.94
N ARG A 93 -28.97 8.28 -33.90
CA ARG A 93 -29.96 7.26 -33.56
C ARG A 93 -30.96 7.07 -34.71
N GLN A 94 -31.47 8.17 -35.28
CA GLN A 94 -32.42 8.12 -36.41
C GLN A 94 -31.77 7.49 -37.65
N GLN A 95 -30.52 7.79 -37.97
CA GLN A 95 -29.77 7.14 -39.04
C GLN A 95 -29.65 5.63 -38.81
N LEU A 96 -29.41 5.17 -37.58
CA LEU A 96 -29.34 3.74 -37.28
C LEU A 96 -30.69 3.09 -37.32
N VAL A 97 -31.77 3.75 -36.89
CA VAL A 97 -33.15 3.28 -37.04
C VAL A 97 -33.48 3.11 -38.53
N ASN A 98 -33.22 4.11 -39.34
CA ASN A 98 -33.45 4.03 -40.80
C ASN A 98 -32.73 2.86 -41.45
N LYS A 99 -31.47 2.58 -41.05
CA LYS A 99 -30.72 1.40 -41.53
C LYS A 99 -31.34 0.09 -41.11
N VAL A 100 -31.90 -0.02 -39.91
CA VAL A 100 -32.60 -1.22 -39.46
C VAL A 100 -33.88 -1.40 -40.27
N ASP A 101 -34.66 -0.34 -40.49
CA ASP A 101 -35.91 -0.37 -41.21
C ASP A 101 -35.67 -0.74 -42.69
N GLU A 102 -34.64 -0.20 -43.32
CA GLU A 102 -34.24 -0.54 -44.69
C GLU A 102 -33.83 -2.03 -44.80
N ALA A 103 -32.98 -2.50 -43.91
CA ALA A 103 -32.57 -3.90 -43.90
C ALA A 103 -33.74 -4.83 -43.59
N GLN A 104 -34.68 -4.47 -42.72
CA GLN A 104 -35.88 -5.24 -42.45
C GLN A 104 -36.81 -5.29 -43.67
N SER A 105 -36.92 -4.17 -44.37
CA SER A 105 -37.74 -4.13 -45.62
C SER A 105 -37.17 -5.04 -46.70
N THR A 106 -35.85 -5.08 -46.86
CA THR A 106 -35.16 -6.00 -47.79
C THR A 106 -35.41 -7.47 -47.43
N VAL A 107 -35.28 -7.82 -46.17
CA VAL A 107 -35.58 -9.19 -45.68
C VAL A 107 -37.04 -9.56 -45.93
N ASN A 108 -37.97 -8.63 -45.70
CA ASN A 108 -39.40 -8.88 -45.98
C ASN A 108 -39.68 -9.07 -47.48
N GLU A 109 -38.97 -8.34 -48.35
CA GLU A 109 -39.04 -8.51 -49.81
C GLU A 109 -38.49 -9.87 -50.24
N ASP A 110 -37.38 -10.31 -49.68
CA ASP A 110 -36.82 -11.64 -49.96
C ASP A 110 -37.79 -12.77 -49.56
N TYR A 111 -38.46 -12.65 -48.41
CA TYR A 111 -39.52 -13.61 -48.06
C TYR A 111 -40.66 -13.65 -49.07
N ARG A 112 -41.10 -12.48 -49.59
CA ARG A 112 -42.14 -12.45 -50.63
C ARG A 112 -41.67 -13.13 -51.92
N ASN A 113 -40.42 -12.87 -52.33
CA ASN A 113 -39.83 -13.43 -53.53
C ASN A 113 -39.66 -14.95 -53.43
N ILE A 114 -39.26 -15.48 -52.27
CA ILE A 114 -39.14 -16.91 -52.01
C ILE A 114 -40.55 -17.59 -52.04
N ASN A 115 -41.54 -16.94 -51.44
CA ASN A 115 -42.91 -17.47 -51.45
C ASN A 115 -43.48 -17.59 -52.87
N GLN A 116 -43.10 -16.66 -53.77
CA GLN A 116 -43.50 -16.66 -55.16
C GLN A 116 -42.69 -17.66 -56.02
N ASN A 117 -41.45 -17.94 -55.66
CA ASN A 117 -40.50 -18.77 -56.41
C ASN A 117 -39.68 -19.69 -55.48
N PRO A 118 -40.29 -20.71 -54.88
CA PRO A 118 -39.70 -21.50 -53.80
C PRO A 118 -38.49 -22.36 -54.19
N ASN A 119 -38.35 -22.68 -55.52
CA ASN A 119 -37.28 -23.55 -55.99
C ASN A 119 -35.96 -22.83 -56.38
N ILE A 120 -35.86 -21.54 -56.20
CA ILE A 120 -34.68 -20.79 -56.59
C ILE A 120 -33.68 -20.71 -55.42
N THR A 121 -32.65 -21.56 -55.44
CA THR A 121 -31.62 -21.64 -54.38
C THR A 121 -30.91 -20.33 -54.08
N ASN A 122 -30.75 -19.45 -55.10
CA ASN A 122 -30.09 -18.16 -54.93
C ASN A 122 -30.90 -17.19 -54.05
N LEU A 123 -32.23 -17.28 -54.03
CA LEU A 123 -33.09 -16.47 -53.18
C LEU A 123 -32.90 -16.81 -51.71
N GLN A 124 -32.71 -18.08 -51.36
CA GLN A 124 -32.42 -18.50 -49.99
C GLN A 124 -31.07 -18.00 -49.50
N LYS A 125 -30.03 -18.05 -50.38
CA LYS A 125 -28.72 -17.47 -50.04
C LYS A 125 -28.78 -15.95 -49.79
N LYS A 126 -29.54 -15.24 -50.64
CA LYS A 126 -29.77 -13.82 -50.52
C LYS A 126 -30.45 -13.48 -49.19
N LEU A 127 -31.52 -14.21 -48.83
CA LEU A 127 -32.20 -14.05 -47.55
C LEU A 127 -31.26 -14.20 -46.34
N ILE A 128 -30.39 -15.22 -46.33
CA ILE A 128 -29.42 -15.43 -45.25
C ILE A 128 -28.45 -14.25 -45.15
N GLN A 129 -27.99 -13.73 -46.27
CA GLN A 129 -27.09 -12.56 -46.32
C GLN A 129 -27.79 -11.34 -45.76
N ASP A 130 -29.02 -11.04 -46.20
CA ASP A 130 -29.77 -9.86 -45.81
C ASP A 130 -30.24 -9.94 -44.34
N GLN A 131 -30.56 -11.13 -43.83
CA GLN A 131 -30.76 -11.36 -42.38
C GLN A 131 -29.51 -11.07 -41.57
N SER A 132 -28.32 -11.37 -42.07
CA SER A 132 -27.04 -11.02 -41.40
C SER A 132 -26.83 -9.52 -41.35
N ILE A 133 -27.15 -8.79 -42.45
CA ILE A 133 -27.10 -7.35 -42.51
C ILE A 133 -28.06 -6.70 -41.50
N LEU A 134 -29.31 -7.19 -41.44
CA LEU A 134 -30.29 -6.74 -40.45
C LEU A 134 -29.81 -6.95 -39.03
N LYS A 135 -29.23 -8.12 -38.71
CA LYS A 135 -28.66 -8.40 -37.39
C LYS A 135 -27.57 -7.43 -37.02
N VAL A 136 -26.66 -7.12 -37.94
CA VAL A 136 -25.59 -6.15 -37.71
C VAL A 136 -26.16 -4.74 -37.47
N ALA A 137 -27.15 -4.29 -38.26
CA ALA A 137 -27.81 -2.99 -38.07
C ALA A 137 -28.49 -2.91 -36.69
N GLN A 138 -29.23 -3.95 -36.29
CA GLN A 138 -29.84 -4.04 -34.94
C GLN A 138 -28.81 -4.00 -33.80
N GLN A 139 -27.66 -4.68 -33.97
CA GLN A 139 -26.60 -4.66 -32.99
C GLN A 139 -26.02 -3.25 -32.84
N GLN A 140 -25.79 -2.52 -33.97
CA GLN A 140 -25.28 -1.14 -33.95
C GLN A 140 -26.26 -0.20 -33.25
N LEU A 141 -27.56 -0.30 -33.53
CA LEU A 141 -28.59 0.49 -32.87
C LEU A 141 -28.64 0.18 -31.35
N ASN A 142 -28.60 -1.10 -30.99
CA ASN A 142 -28.59 -1.51 -29.57
C ASN A 142 -27.34 -1.03 -28.83
N GLN A 143 -26.16 -1.10 -29.45
CA GLN A 143 -24.92 -0.55 -28.87
C GLN A 143 -25.05 0.96 -28.67
N HIS A 144 -25.54 1.66 -29.67
CA HIS A 144 -25.77 3.10 -29.58
C HIS A 144 -26.75 3.45 -28.46
N ASN A 145 -27.89 2.78 -28.41
CA ASN A 145 -28.89 3.00 -27.35
C ASN A 145 -28.36 2.69 -25.94
N LYS A 146 -27.45 1.72 -25.77
CA LYS A 146 -26.79 1.45 -24.49
C LYS A 146 -25.79 2.54 -24.07
N GLN A 147 -25.26 3.28 -25.01
CA GLN A 147 -24.30 4.37 -24.78
C GLN A 147 -25.01 5.73 -24.57
N LEU A 148 -26.29 5.82 -24.96
CA LEU A 148 -27.09 7.01 -24.80
C LEU A 148 -27.66 7.11 -23.39
N ASN A 149 -26.92 7.76 -22.49
CA ASN A 149 -27.47 8.37 -21.30
C ASN A 149 -27.48 9.88 -21.53
N ASP A 150 -28.67 10.47 -21.47
CA ASP A 150 -28.87 11.92 -21.51
C ASP A 150 -28.29 12.61 -20.26
N SER A 151 -27.87 11.82 -19.28
CA SER A 151 -27.36 12.31 -18.01
C SER A 151 -26.13 11.52 -17.56
N VAL A 152 -25.23 12.22 -16.91
CA VAL A 152 -24.06 11.62 -16.25
C VAL A 152 -24.26 11.70 -14.75
N TYR A 153 -24.06 10.57 -14.09
CA TYR A 153 -24.38 10.38 -12.68
C TYR A 153 -23.13 10.32 -11.80
N ALA A 154 -23.31 10.68 -10.52
CA ALA A 154 -22.27 10.55 -9.50
C ALA A 154 -21.90 9.08 -9.29
N ALA A 155 -20.61 8.78 -9.41
CA ALA A 155 -20.12 7.42 -9.25
C ALA A 155 -20.06 6.96 -7.78
N PHE A 156 -20.00 7.90 -6.84
CA PHE A 156 -19.91 7.69 -5.40
C PHE A 156 -20.38 8.96 -4.65
N ASP A 157 -20.58 8.84 -3.36
CA ASP A 157 -20.91 9.98 -2.49
C ASP A 157 -19.70 10.91 -2.37
N GLY A 158 -19.88 12.19 -2.66
CA GLY A 158 -18.76 13.11 -2.67
C GLY A 158 -19.14 14.57 -2.78
N LYS A 159 -18.12 15.41 -2.85
CA LYS A 159 -18.26 16.85 -3.06
C LYS A 159 -17.89 17.19 -4.49
N VAL A 160 -18.71 18.01 -5.12
CA VAL A 160 -18.51 18.48 -6.50
C VAL A 160 -17.52 19.65 -6.52
N ASP A 161 -16.58 19.60 -7.48
CA ASP A 161 -15.64 20.68 -7.78
C ASP A 161 -15.78 21.00 -9.29
N ILE A 162 -16.46 22.09 -9.63
CA ILE A 162 -16.73 22.47 -11.01
C ILE A 162 -15.50 23.21 -11.57
N LYS A 163 -14.96 22.72 -12.67
CA LYS A 163 -13.80 23.32 -13.35
C LYS A 163 -14.18 24.27 -14.46
N ASN A 164 -15.23 23.92 -15.22
CA ASN A 164 -15.71 24.74 -16.34
C ASN A 164 -17.24 24.67 -16.39
N LYS A 165 -17.89 25.84 -16.66
CA LYS A 165 -19.34 25.97 -16.76
C LYS A 165 -19.83 26.35 -18.15
N GLU A 166 -18.99 27.00 -18.94
CA GLU A 166 -19.37 27.61 -20.23
C GLU A 166 -18.40 27.21 -21.34
N SER A 167 -18.90 27.08 -22.55
CA SER A 167 -18.13 26.83 -23.79
C SER A 167 -17.16 25.64 -23.69
N ILE A 168 -17.69 24.50 -23.23
CA ILE A 168 -16.90 23.33 -22.92
C ILE A 168 -16.63 22.51 -24.20
N SER A 169 -15.37 22.46 -24.65
CA SER A 169 -14.92 21.67 -25.79
C SER A 169 -14.95 20.17 -25.47
N ASP A 170 -14.96 19.33 -26.51
CA ASP A 170 -14.84 17.88 -26.35
C ASP A 170 -13.56 17.50 -25.60
N GLY A 171 -13.66 16.53 -24.69
CA GLY A 171 -12.54 16.10 -23.83
C GLY A 171 -12.18 17.04 -22.68
N GLN A 172 -12.71 18.26 -22.63
CA GLN A 172 -12.44 19.22 -21.58
C GLN A 172 -13.11 18.81 -20.27
N THR A 173 -12.43 18.99 -19.14
CA THR A 173 -12.98 18.69 -17.80
C THR A 173 -14.11 19.64 -17.45
N ILE A 174 -15.27 19.09 -17.13
CA ILE A 174 -16.45 19.83 -16.65
C ILE A 174 -16.34 19.99 -15.13
N LEU A 175 -16.26 18.85 -14.41
CA LEU A 175 -16.20 18.82 -12.95
C LEU A 175 -15.38 17.62 -12.44
N GLN A 176 -15.02 17.68 -11.19
CA GLN A 176 -14.44 16.56 -10.43
C GLN A 176 -15.38 16.23 -9.28
N LEU A 177 -15.59 14.95 -9.05
CA LEU A 177 -16.25 14.44 -7.85
C LEU A 177 -15.18 13.95 -6.89
N VAL A 178 -15.12 14.53 -5.70
CA VAL A 178 -14.12 14.29 -4.67
C VAL A 178 -14.77 13.56 -3.52
N SER A 179 -14.26 12.39 -3.16
CA SER A 179 -14.76 11.61 -2.03
C SER A 179 -14.67 12.39 -0.71
N ASN A 180 -15.69 12.27 0.13
CA ASN A 180 -15.67 12.80 1.49
C ASN A 180 -14.77 11.97 2.43
N GLU A 181 -14.51 10.71 2.08
CA GLU A 181 -13.58 9.88 2.82
C GLU A 181 -12.14 10.30 2.49
N LEU A 182 -11.38 10.58 3.54
CA LEU A 182 -9.99 10.97 3.44
C LEU A 182 -9.08 9.84 3.90
N GLN A 183 -7.92 9.78 3.31
CA GLN A 183 -6.83 8.86 3.65
C GLN A 183 -5.52 9.64 3.76
N ILE A 184 -4.53 9.08 4.41
CA ILE A 184 -3.18 9.63 4.41
C ILE A 184 -2.34 8.77 3.48
N ILE A 185 -1.63 9.44 2.57
CA ILE A 185 -0.65 8.80 1.69
C ILE A 185 0.72 9.15 2.24
N THR A 186 1.51 8.12 2.54
CA THR A 186 2.89 8.22 2.99
C THR A 186 3.77 7.24 2.25
N THR A 187 5.07 7.30 2.46
CA THR A 187 6.04 6.36 1.91
C THR A 187 6.93 5.81 3.01
N VAL A 188 7.34 4.57 2.83
CA VAL A 188 8.28 3.86 3.71
C VAL A 188 9.47 3.36 2.89
N SER A 189 10.66 3.29 3.50
CA SER A 189 11.85 2.70 2.88
C SER A 189 11.76 1.17 2.81
N GLU A 190 12.51 0.54 1.90
CA GLU A 190 12.59 -0.92 1.81
C GLU A 190 13.07 -1.58 3.12
N PHE A 191 13.94 -0.90 3.90
CA PHE A 191 14.45 -1.43 5.17
C PHE A 191 13.42 -1.46 6.31
N ASP A 192 12.41 -0.59 6.22
CA ASP A 192 11.35 -0.49 7.23
C ASP A 192 10.05 -1.17 6.78
N LEU A 193 9.99 -1.62 5.52
CA LEU A 193 8.80 -2.21 4.93
C LEU A 193 8.31 -3.44 5.69
N GLU A 194 9.22 -4.33 6.07
CA GLU A 194 8.90 -5.56 6.81
C GLU A 194 8.38 -5.32 8.24
N LYS A 195 8.58 -4.10 8.77
CA LYS A 195 8.09 -3.70 10.10
C LYS A 195 6.61 -3.33 10.09
N LEU A 196 6.03 -3.11 8.91
CA LEU A 196 4.65 -2.66 8.72
C LEU A 196 3.78 -3.80 8.22
N LYS A 197 2.52 -3.82 8.69
CA LYS A 197 1.51 -4.76 8.22
C LYS A 197 0.21 -4.02 7.95
N GLU A 198 -0.53 -4.49 6.96
CA GLU A 198 -1.91 -4.05 6.77
C GLU A 198 -2.74 -4.43 8.00
N GLY A 199 -3.53 -3.48 8.47
CA GLY A 199 -4.28 -3.60 9.72
C GLY A 199 -3.59 -2.97 10.95
N ASP A 200 -2.32 -2.59 10.87
CA ASP A 200 -1.63 -1.93 11.98
C ASP A 200 -2.27 -0.58 12.31
N LYS A 201 -2.44 -0.33 13.61
CA LYS A 201 -2.92 0.95 14.12
C LYS A 201 -1.76 1.93 14.23
N VAL A 202 -2.00 3.15 13.77
CA VAL A 202 -1.01 4.21 13.77
C VAL A 202 -1.53 5.44 14.51
N ASP A 203 -0.65 6.16 15.17
CA ASP A 203 -0.96 7.47 15.71
C ASP A 203 -0.65 8.53 14.65
N VAL A 204 -1.59 9.44 14.42
CA VAL A 204 -1.46 10.49 13.42
C VAL A 204 -1.56 11.86 14.08
N LYS A 205 -0.80 12.83 13.55
CA LYS A 205 -0.80 14.21 14.02
C LYS A 205 -0.83 15.17 12.84
N ILE A 206 -1.75 16.13 12.87
CA ILE A 206 -1.79 17.22 11.89
C ILE A 206 -0.69 18.21 12.21
N LYS A 207 0.24 18.45 11.27
CA LYS A 207 1.37 19.37 11.49
C LYS A 207 0.94 20.81 11.76
N SER A 208 -0.11 21.27 11.07
CA SER A 208 -0.53 22.70 11.12
C SER A 208 -1.19 23.12 12.43
N ASN A 209 -1.90 22.21 13.11
CA ASN A 209 -2.68 22.55 14.32
C ASN A 209 -2.40 21.64 15.51
N GLY A 210 -1.52 20.64 15.35
CA GLY A 210 -1.12 19.73 16.41
C GLY A 210 -2.16 18.72 16.86
N LYS A 211 -3.36 18.68 16.26
CA LYS A 211 -4.40 17.69 16.59
C LYS A 211 -3.89 16.28 16.31
N THR A 212 -4.14 15.38 17.23
CA THR A 212 -3.73 13.97 17.18
C THR A 212 -4.95 13.07 17.08
N GLY A 213 -4.76 11.92 16.46
CA GLY A 213 -5.77 10.88 16.33
C GLY A 213 -5.13 9.57 15.92
N LYS A 214 -5.94 8.64 15.49
CA LYS A 214 -5.53 7.30 15.05
C LYS A 214 -5.98 7.03 13.62
N GLY A 215 -5.29 6.10 12.98
CA GLY A 215 -5.64 5.55 11.69
C GLY A 215 -5.22 4.09 11.60
N ILE A 216 -5.54 3.46 10.49
CA ILE A 216 -5.20 2.05 10.21
C ILE A 216 -4.48 1.97 8.88
N ILE A 217 -3.36 1.24 8.82
CA ILE A 217 -2.69 0.92 7.56
C ILE A 217 -3.62 0.04 6.74
N LYS A 218 -4.14 0.58 5.64
CA LYS A 218 -5.11 -0.11 4.80
C LYS A 218 -4.46 -0.85 3.65
N LYS A 219 -3.37 -0.30 3.14
CA LYS A 219 -2.65 -0.87 1.99
C LYS A 219 -1.18 -0.48 2.02
N ILE A 220 -0.33 -1.42 1.68
CA ILE A 220 1.08 -1.24 1.38
C ILE A 220 1.28 -1.61 -0.09
N SER A 221 1.93 -0.74 -0.87
CA SER A 221 2.15 -1.00 -2.30
C SER A 221 3.16 -2.13 -2.48
N GLU A 222 2.86 -3.05 -3.40
CA GLU A 222 3.79 -4.12 -3.81
C GLU A 222 4.98 -3.59 -4.63
N LEU A 223 4.77 -2.48 -5.34
CA LEU A 223 5.80 -1.88 -6.19
C LEU A 223 6.30 -0.57 -5.59
N PRO A 224 7.61 -0.30 -5.69
CA PRO A 224 8.17 0.98 -5.29
C PRO A 224 7.61 2.12 -6.14
N LYS A 225 7.60 3.32 -5.57
CA LYS A 225 7.01 4.51 -6.21
C LYS A 225 7.68 4.85 -7.56
N SER A 226 8.98 4.60 -7.71
CA SER A 226 9.70 4.77 -8.97
C SER A 226 9.12 3.93 -10.10
N TYR A 227 8.78 2.66 -9.82
CA TYR A 227 8.15 1.76 -10.79
C TYR A 227 6.74 2.20 -11.18
N ALA A 228 5.94 2.66 -10.22
CA ALA A 228 4.58 3.12 -10.48
C ALA A 228 4.56 4.35 -11.40
N ASN A 229 5.52 5.25 -11.27
CA ASN A 229 5.66 6.42 -12.14
C ASN A 229 6.05 6.01 -13.57
N GLN A 230 7.03 5.13 -13.75
CA GLN A 230 7.43 4.63 -15.07
C GLN A 230 6.29 3.93 -15.81
N LEU A 231 5.48 3.14 -15.09
CA LEU A 231 4.34 2.46 -15.70
C LEU A 231 3.25 3.45 -16.17
N SER A 232 3.01 4.52 -15.41
CA SER A 232 2.03 5.55 -15.77
C SER A 232 2.48 6.39 -16.96
N GLU A 233 3.76 6.69 -17.09
CA GLU A 233 4.35 7.41 -18.23
C GLU A 233 4.29 6.57 -19.51
N SER A 234 4.60 5.28 -19.45
CA SER A 234 4.55 4.37 -20.59
C SER A 234 3.13 4.15 -21.15
N ILE A 235 2.10 4.25 -20.30
CA ILE A 235 0.69 4.16 -20.73
C ILE A 235 0.23 5.48 -21.39
N THR A 236 0.83 6.63 -21.01
CA THR A 236 0.45 7.94 -21.57
C THR A 236 1.11 8.20 -22.92
N GLU A 237 2.30 7.67 -23.19
CA GLU A 237 2.98 7.77 -24.48
C GLU A 237 2.45 6.78 -25.54
N GLY A 238 1.72 5.74 -25.14
CA GLY A 238 0.98 4.82 -26.01
C GLY A 238 -0.33 5.39 -26.57
N GLY A 239 -0.49 6.71 -26.60
CA GLY A 239 -1.60 7.42 -27.21
C GLY A 239 -1.67 7.14 -28.70
N VAL A 240 -2.73 6.42 -29.09
CA VAL A 240 -3.18 6.05 -30.41
C VAL A 240 -2.88 7.16 -31.44
N SER A 241 -1.82 6.98 -32.21
CA SER A 241 -1.70 7.63 -33.53
C SER A 241 -2.64 6.88 -34.49
N SER A 242 -3.79 7.47 -34.74
CA SER A 242 -4.66 7.06 -35.86
C SER A 242 -4.00 7.45 -37.17
N GLY A 243 -3.63 6.46 -37.97
CA GLY A 243 -3.31 6.71 -39.35
C GLY A 243 -2.44 5.65 -40.01
N GLU A 244 -3.06 4.89 -40.88
CA GLU A 244 -2.53 4.13 -42.02
C GLU A 244 -2.00 2.71 -41.81
N SER A 245 -2.71 1.90 -42.54
CA SER A 245 -2.46 0.51 -42.95
C SER A 245 -1.05 0.24 -43.46
N VAL A 246 -0.36 -0.79 -42.96
CA VAL A 246 0.48 -1.69 -43.78
C VAL A 246 0.60 -3.06 -43.11
N ASP A 247 0.62 -4.04 -43.95
CA ASP A 247 0.59 -5.48 -43.89
C ASP A 247 1.39 -6.25 -42.82
N LYS A 248 0.83 -7.42 -42.60
CA LYS A 248 1.27 -8.64 -41.90
C LYS A 248 2.76 -8.98 -41.97
N GLU A 249 3.24 -9.50 -40.89
CA GLU A 249 3.99 -10.73 -40.56
C GLU A 249 5.15 -10.49 -39.61
N ASN A 250 5.21 -11.37 -38.59
CA ASN A 250 6.26 -11.54 -37.57
C ASN A 250 6.15 -10.70 -36.30
N SER A 251 5.19 -11.08 -35.49
CA SER A 251 5.21 -10.72 -34.05
C SER A 251 6.10 -11.69 -33.29
N ALA A 252 7.40 -11.42 -33.29
CA ALA A 252 8.25 -11.84 -32.19
C ALA A 252 7.91 -10.95 -30.99
N MET A 253 7.46 -11.55 -29.89
CA MET A 253 7.28 -10.88 -28.59
C MET A 253 8.60 -10.19 -28.22
N GLN A 254 8.68 -8.89 -28.46
CA GLN A 254 9.67 -8.05 -27.80
C GLN A 254 9.16 -7.76 -26.39
N SER A 255 9.75 -8.44 -25.42
CA SER A 255 9.64 -8.03 -24.02
C SER A 255 10.08 -6.58 -23.92
N PRO A 256 9.30 -5.72 -23.24
CA PRO A 256 9.70 -4.32 -23.09
C PRO A 256 11.03 -4.25 -22.37
N ASN A 257 11.94 -3.46 -22.87
CA ASN A 257 13.26 -3.13 -22.30
C ASN A 257 13.15 -2.32 -20.99
N LEU A 258 12.14 -2.60 -20.17
CA LEU A 258 11.85 -1.93 -18.90
C LEU A 258 12.90 -2.23 -17.81
N ILE A 259 13.66 -3.33 -17.97
CA ILE A 259 14.70 -3.71 -17.01
C ILE A 259 15.99 -2.91 -17.25
N GLN A 260 16.25 -2.51 -18.49
CA GLN A 260 17.50 -1.84 -18.84
C GLN A 260 17.53 -0.38 -18.37
N SER A 261 16.39 0.33 -18.38
CA SER A 261 16.31 1.73 -17.91
C SER A 261 16.35 1.87 -16.38
N ALA A 262 15.93 0.83 -15.64
CA ALA A 262 16.04 0.82 -14.17
C ALA A 262 17.48 0.61 -13.68
N LEU A 263 18.39 0.15 -14.58
CA LEU A 263 19.80 -0.11 -14.28
C LEU A 263 20.75 0.95 -14.83
N SER A 264 20.27 1.91 -15.62
CA SER A 264 21.13 2.89 -16.32
C SER A 264 21.08 4.31 -15.77
N ASP A 265 20.26 4.59 -14.76
CA ASP A 265 20.34 5.90 -14.11
C ASP A 265 21.38 5.83 -12.96
N GLY A 266 22.64 5.95 -13.38
CA GLY A 266 23.78 6.13 -12.47
C GLY A 266 23.77 7.54 -11.95
N ASN A 267 22.97 7.82 -10.93
CA ASN A 267 23.31 8.77 -9.86
C ASN A 267 22.30 8.64 -8.73
N ASP A 268 22.83 8.42 -7.54
CA ASP A 268 22.19 8.28 -6.25
C ASP A 268 21.43 6.97 -6.02
N SER A 269 21.99 6.21 -5.11
CA SER A 269 21.36 5.12 -4.37
C SER A 269 20.17 5.66 -3.53
N GLU A 270 19.18 6.25 -4.16
CA GLU A 270 17.96 6.59 -3.45
C GLU A 270 17.21 5.28 -3.14
N LEU A 271 17.14 4.99 -1.84
CA LEU A 271 16.45 3.81 -1.33
C LEU A 271 15.04 3.70 -1.92
N SER A 272 14.67 2.50 -2.33
CA SER A 272 13.32 2.22 -2.83
C SER A 272 12.28 2.61 -1.79
N LYS A 273 11.29 3.42 -2.20
CA LYS A 273 10.20 3.90 -1.35
C LYS A 273 8.89 3.27 -1.79
N TYR A 274 8.16 2.69 -0.84
CA TYR A 274 6.86 2.06 -1.05
C TYR A 274 5.75 2.94 -0.52
N THR A 275 4.65 3.02 -1.26
CA THR A 275 3.49 3.82 -0.84
C THR A 275 2.68 3.07 0.21
N VAL A 276 2.36 3.77 1.31
CA VAL A 276 1.49 3.28 2.38
C VAL A 276 0.26 4.15 2.47
N ILE A 277 -0.91 3.52 2.48
CA ILE A 277 -2.21 4.19 2.60
C ILE A 277 -2.77 3.92 3.99
N ILE A 278 -3.09 4.99 4.70
CA ILE A 278 -3.71 4.95 6.03
C ILE A 278 -5.11 5.53 5.92
N SER A 279 -6.10 4.80 6.39
CA SER A 279 -7.51 5.21 6.42
C SER A 279 -8.11 5.07 7.81
N ASP A 280 -9.45 5.17 7.90
CA ASP A 280 -10.21 5.06 9.14
C ASP A 280 -9.71 6.06 10.21
N LEU A 281 -9.52 7.31 9.76
CA LEU A 281 -9.02 8.40 10.60
C LEU A 281 -10.12 8.84 11.58
N ASP A 282 -9.82 8.86 12.88
CA ASP A 282 -10.74 9.27 13.94
C ASP A 282 -10.75 10.79 14.21
N ILE A 283 -9.99 11.55 13.42
CA ILE A 283 -9.94 13.02 13.49
C ILE A 283 -10.36 13.67 12.18
N PRO A 284 -11.02 14.84 12.22
CA PRO A 284 -11.34 15.56 11.02
C PRO A 284 -10.08 16.16 10.39
N VAL A 285 -9.82 15.77 9.15
CA VAL A 285 -8.70 16.28 8.34
C VAL A 285 -9.25 16.95 7.08
N ARG A 286 -8.41 17.73 6.39
CA ARG A 286 -8.70 18.27 5.06
C ARG A 286 -7.65 17.75 4.07
N ALA A 287 -8.08 17.55 2.85
CA ALA A 287 -7.16 17.21 1.76
C ALA A 287 -6.01 18.24 1.68
N GLY A 288 -4.80 17.76 1.48
CA GLY A 288 -3.59 18.59 1.43
C GLY A 288 -2.90 18.80 2.78
N TYR A 289 -3.52 18.47 3.92
CA TYR A 289 -2.86 18.59 5.22
C TYR A 289 -1.64 17.68 5.31
N SER A 290 -0.54 18.26 5.85
CA SER A 290 0.68 17.49 6.17
C SER A 290 0.51 16.82 7.54
N MET A 291 0.88 15.54 7.58
CA MET A 291 0.66 14.66 8.72
C MET A 291 1.98 14.05 9.19
N ASP A 292 2.18 13.98 10.50
CA ASP A 292 3.16 13.10 11.12
C ASP A 292 2.46 11.80 11.52
N ILE A 293 3.08 10.68 11.21
CA ILE A 293 2.56 9.34 11.49
C ILE A 293 3.57 8.62 12.36
N LYS A 294 3.11 8.02 13.45
CA LYS A 294 3.90 7.14 14.31
C LYS A 294 3.30 5.75 14.28
N VAL A 295 4.09 4.80 13.80
CA VAL A 295 3.72 3.39 13.80
C VAL A 295 4.36 2.73 15.03
N PRO A 296 3.59 2.33 16.04
CA PRO A 296 4.10 1.58 17.17
C PRO A 296 4.67 0.24 16.71
N LEU A 297 5.87 -0.10 17.15
CA LEU A 297 6.49 -1.38 16.85
C LEU A 297 6.45 -2.27 18.09
N ASP A 298 5.98 -3.51 17.91
CA ASP A 298 5.91 -4.49 19.00
C ASP A 298 7.20 -5.31 19.15
N SER A 299 8.18 -5.09 18.29
CA SER A 299 9.49 -5.73 18.35
C SER A 299 10.32 -5.21 19.51
N VAL A 300 11.16 -6.08 20.06
CA VAL A 300 12.17 -5.75 21.07
C VAL A 300 13.55 -5.84 20.42
N LYS A 301 14.23 -4.71 20.34
CA LYS A 301 15.56 -4.63 19.74
C LYS A 301 16.65 -4.60 20.82
N LEU A 302 17.69 -5.42 20.62
CA LEU A 302 18.83 -5.48 21.52
C LEU A 302 20.10 -4.94 20.87
N PRO A 303 20.94 -4.18 21.62
CA PRO A 303 22.28 -3.89 21.18
C PRO A 303 23.17 -5.14 21.23
N LYS A 304 24.09 -5.30 20.26
CA LYS A 304 25.03 -6.43 20.23
C LYS A 304 25.81 -6.61 21.52
N SER A 305 26.04 -5.50 22.27
CA SER A 305 26.81 -5.48 23.50
C SER A 305 26.18 -6.24 24.67
N VAL A 306 24.91 -6.63 24.59
CA VAL A 306 24.27 -7.42 25.68
C VAL A 306 24.36 -8.92 25.46
N LEU A 307 24.74 -9.36 24.25
CA LEU A 307 24.84 -10.77 23.92
C LEU A 307 26.20 -11.34 24.30
N THR A 308 26.17 -12.54 24.86
CA THR A 308 27.37 -13.41 24.97
C THR A 308 27.73 -14.00 23.61
N LYS A 309 28.89 -14.69 23.53
CA LYS A 309 29.29 -15.43 22.31
C LYS A 309 28.31 -16.54 21.94
N GLY A 310 27.54 -17.06 22.91
CA GLY A 310 26.52 -18.10 22.72
C GLY A 310 25.13 -17.58 22.36
N ASN A 311 24.96 -16.27 22.17
CA ASN A 311 23.67 -15.58 22.06
C ASN A 311 22.80 -15.62 23.33
N ASP A 312 23.37 -15.93 24.50
CA ASP A 312 22.71 -15.77 25.78
C ASP A 312 22.79 -14.33 26.26
N VAL A 313 22.00 -13.98 27.24
CA VAL A 313 22.03 -12.71 27.97
C VAL A 313 22.13 -12.95 29.47
N PHE A 314 22.65 -11.99 30.20
CA PHE A 314 22.62 -11.98 31.66
C PHE A 314 21.56 -10.98 32.13
N VAL A 315 20.48 -11.49 32.69
CA VAL A 315 19.39 -10.68 33.28
C VAL A 315 19.72 -10.39 34.73
N VAL A 316 19.64 -9.13 35.15
CA VAL A 316 19.92 -8.70 36.53
C VAL A 316 18.63 -8.68 37.31
N ASN A 317 18.59 -9.39 38.44
CA ASN A 317 17.47 -9.38 39.35
C ASN A 317 17.56 -8.24 40.40
N LYS A 318 16.55 -8.14 41.28
CA LYS A 318 16.48 -7.10 42.31
C LYS A 318 17.63 -7.17 43.35
N ASP A 319 18.24 -8.33 43.53
CA ASP A 319 19.33 -8.56 44.47
C ASP A 319 20.71 -8.38 43.87
N ASN A 320 20.77 -7.81 42.65
CA ASN A 320 21.97 -7.64 41.84
C ASN A 320 22.68 -8.98 41.50
N LYS A 321 21.91 -10.08 41.46
CA LYS A 321 22.39 -11.34 40.91
C LYS A 321 22.02 -11.48 39.47
N VAL A 322 22.89 -12.07 38.67
CA VAL A 322 22.65 -12.34 37.27
C VAL A 322 22.07 -13.72 37.03
N GLU A 323 21.11 -13.79 36.12
CA GLU A 323 20.55 -14.99 35.57
C GLU A 323 20.98 -15.12 34.12
N LYS A 324 21.74 -16.17 33.81
CA LYS A 324 22.11 -16.47 32.43
C LYS A 324 20.92 -17.10 31.73
N ARG A 325 20.43 -16.43 30.68
CA ARG A 325 19.21 -16.85 29.97
C ARG A 325 19.49 -17.00 28.47
N ASP A 326 19.13 -18.15 27.95
CA ASP A 326 19.07 -18.40 26.51
C ASP A 326 17.88 -17.66 25.89
N ILE A 327 18.10 -16.98 24.78
CA ILE A 327 17.07 -16.20 24.10
C ILE A 327 17.01 -16.58 22.63
N LYS A 328 15.80 -16.57 22.07
CA LYS A 328 15.62 -16.70 20.61
C LYS A 328 15.67 -15.33 19.97
N ILE A 329 16.55 -15.17 19.01
CA ILE A 329 16.78 -13.90 18.31
C ILE A 329 16.71 -14.10 16.80
N ASP A 330 16.26 -13.06 16.09
CA ASP A 330 16.48 -12.87 14.67
C ASP A 330 17.52 -11.79 14.44
N LYS A 331 18.29 -11.93 13.37
CA LYS A 331 19.27 -10.95 12.91
C LYS A 331 18.85 -10.46 11.53
N VAL A 332 18.34 -9.25 11.46
CA VAL A 332 17.89 -8.62 10.22
C VAL A 332 18.71 -7.34 10.01
N ASN A 333 19.35 -7.20 8.87
CA ASN A 333 20.17 -6.03 8.52
C ASN A 333 21.22 -5.63 9.58
N GLY A 334 21.75 -6.63 10.30
CA GLY A 334 22.73 -6.41 11.37
C GLY A 334 22.14 -5.96 12.71
N GLU A 335 20.84 -5.82 12.81
CA GLU A 335 20.07 -5.57 14.03
C GLU A 335 19.62 -6.89 14.67
N ILE A 336 19.43 -6.89 15.98
CA ILE A 336 19.07 -8.07 16.76
C ILE A 336 17.69 -7.86 17.35
N PHE A 337 16.76 -8.74 17.00
CA PHE A 337 15.39 -8.73 17.47
C PHE A 337 15.12 -9.95 18.34
N VAL A 338 14.51 -9.73 19.51
CA VAL A 338 14.13 -10.81 20.43
C VAL A 338 12.79 -11.42 20.00
N LYS A 339 12.78 -12.73 19.82
CA LYS A 339 11.53 -13.51 19.59
C LYS A 339 10.98 -14.03 20.91
N GLU A 340 11.83 -14.60 21.75
CA GLU A 340 11.44 -15.20 23.02
C GLU A 340 12.58 -15.08 24.03
N GLY A 341 12.24 -15.12 25.32
CA GLY A 341 13.20 -15.24 26.41
C GLY A 341 13.41 -13.97 27.23
N LEU A 342 12.95 -12.80 26.80
CA LEU A 342 13.03 -11.56 27.55
C LEU A 342 11.66 -10.87 27.68
N LYS A 343 11.49 -10.12 28.77
CA LYS A 343 10.32 -9.30 29.04
C LYS A 343 10.70 -7.82 29.05
N ILE A 344 9.77 -6.98 28.60
CA ILE A 344 9.92 -5.52 28.68
C ILE A 344 10.12 -5.11 30.14
N GLY A 345 11.08 -4.21 30.38
CA GLY A 345 11.45 -3.73 31.70
C GLY A 345 12.55 -4.53 32.40
N GLU A 346 12.93 -5.71 31.89
CA GLU A 346 14.07 -6.45 32.41
C GLU A 346 15.39 -5.70 32.16
N LYS A 347 16.32 -5.82 33.09
CA LYS A 347 17.67 -5.25 32.99
C LYS A 347 18.64 -6.34 32.55
N VAL A 348 19.35 -6.12 31.44
CA VAL A 348 20.39 -7.02 30.94
C VAL A 348 21.75 -6.35 30.98
N LEU A 349 22.81 -7.12 31.27
CA LEU A 349 24.17 -6.59 31.33
C LEU A 349 24.69 -6.22 29.93
N LYS A 350 25.40 -5.11 29.84
CA LYS A 350 26.21 -4.74 28.68
C LYS A 350 27.62 -5.29 28.81
N ASN A 351 28.15 -5.83 27.73
CA ASN A 351 29.50 -6.36 27.62
C ASN A 351 29.85 -7.35 28.75
N PRO A 352 29.02 -8.40 28.97
CA PRO A 352 29.29 -9.39 30.02
C PRO A 352 30.65 -10.06 29.78
N LYS A 353 31.46 -10.18 30.83
CA LYS A 353 32.75 -10.88 30.74
C LYS A 353 32.51 -12.38 30.59
N ASN A 354 33.40 -13.08 29.86
CA ASN A 354 33.30 -14.53 29.66
C ASN A 354 33.45 -15.34 30.96
N THR A 355 33.93 -14.71 32.04
CA THR A 355 34.11 -15.32 33.36
C THR A 355 32.89 -15.21 34.26
N LEU A 356 31.82 -14.53 33.79
CA LEU A 356 30.61 -14.37 34.55
C LEU A 356 29.75 -15.64 34.46
N ASN A 357 29.28 -16.13 35.60
CA ASN A 357 28.46 -17.32 35.71
C ASN A 357 27.03 -16.98 36.16
N ASP A 358 26.15 -17.94 35.96
CA ASP A 358 24.77 -17.85 36.46
C ASP A 358 24.79 -17.77 38.01
N GLY A 359 23.98 -16.84 38.56
CA GLY A 359 23.88 -16.59 39.97
C GLY A 359 24.94 -15.65 40.57
N ASP A 360 25.95 -15.24 39.81
CA ASP A 360 26.97 -14.30 40.29
C ASP A 360 26.37 -12.96 40.73
N LYS A 361 26.90 -12.37 41.77
CA LYS A 361 26.54 -11.04 42.24
C LYS A 361 27.40 -10.00 41.54
N VAL A 362 26.76 -8.98 41.00
CA VAL A 362 27.43 -7.90 40.22
C VAL A 362 27.11 -6.55 40.79
N GLU A 363 28.03 -5.62 40.65
CA GLU A 363 27.79 -4.19 40.90
C GLU A 363 27.30 -3.54 39.60
N VAL A 364 26.06 -3.01 39.61
CA VAL A 364 25.47 -2.38 38.43
C VAL A 364 25.50 -0.87 38.53
N SER A 365 25.87 -0.24 37.43
CA SER A 365 25.76 1.21 37.25
C SER A 365 24.58 1.51 36.32
N SER A 366 23.74 2.45 36.72
CA SER A 366 22.63 2.95 35.89
C SER A 366 23.14 3.89 34.80
#